data_3f435a4003e68cf0000960721fe769d2
#
_entry.id   3f435a4003e68cf0000960721fe769d2
#
_cell.length_a   1.000
_cell.length_b   1.000
_cell.length_c   1.000
_cell.angle_alpha   90.00
_cell.angle_beta   90.00
_cell.angle_gamma   90.00
#
_symmetry.space_group_name_H-M   'P 1'
#
loop_
_entity.id
_entity.type
_entity.pdbx_description
1 polymer ?
#
loop_
_entity_poly.entity_id
_entity_poly.type
_entity_poly.pdbx_seq_one_letter_code
_entity_poly.pdbx_strand_id
1 'polypeptide(L)'
;MTQLPELPLTLSRQEIRKMIRQRRRALTPEQQQEMGQQAATRMMTYPPVVMAHTVAVFLSFDGELDTQSLIEQLWRAGKRVYLPVLHPFSAGNLLFLNYHPQSELVMNRLKIHEPKLDVRDVLPLSRLDVLITPLVAFDEYGQRLGMGGGFYDRTLQNWQHYKMQPVGYAHDCQLVEKLPVEEWDIPLPAVVTPSKVWEW
;
A
#
# COMPACT_ATOMS: atom_id res chain seq x y z
N MET A 1 -10.37 -0.02 25.23
CA MET A 1 -10.60 -1.10 24.23
C MET A 1 -11.60 -0.54 23.23
N THR A 2 -11.12 -0.12 22.07
CA THR A 2 -11.99 0.36 20.99
C THR A 2 -12.62 -0.90 20.38
N GLN A 3 -13.92 -1.08 20.56
CA GLN A 3 -14.64 -2.15 19.85
C GLN A 3 -14.47 -1.95 18.36
N LEU A 4 -13.97 -3.00 17.69
CA LEU A 4 -13.99 -3.07 16.23
C LEU A 4 -15.45 -2.97 15.78
N PRO A 5 -15.76 -2.19 14.75
CA PRO A 5 -17.11 -2.14 14.23
C PRO A 5 -17.47 -3.53 13.68
N GLU A 6 -18.43 -4.19 14.32
CA GLU A 6 -18.98 -5.44 13.84
C GLU A 6 -19.52 -5.25 12.43
N LEU A 7 -18.92 -5.96 11.47
CA LEU A 7 -19.51 -6.11 10.16
C LEU A 7 -20.61 -7.16 10.24
N PRO A 8 -21.79 -6.92 9.66
CA PRO A 8 -22.74 -8.01 9.47
C PRO A 8 -22.04 -9.14 8.72
N LEU A 9 -22.19 -10.38 9.16
CA LEU A 9 -21.57 -11.61 8.63
C LEU A 9 -21.82 -11.89 7.12
N THR A 10 -22.43 -10.96 6.40
CA THR A 10 -22.97 -11.11 5.05
C THR A 10 -22.58 -10.00 4.06
N LEU A 11 -21.70 -9.05 4.41
CA LEU A 11 -21.32 -8.01 3.46
C LEU A 11 -20.46 -8.56 2.33
N SER A 12 -20.84 -8.24 1.11
CA SER A 12 -20.04 -8.51 -0.08
C SER A 12 -18.75 -7.68 -0.08
N ARG A 13 -17.74 -8.14 -0.81
CA ARG A 13 -16.47 -7.39 -1.01
C ARG A 13 -16.72 -5.96 -1.49
N GLN A 14 -17.73 -5.75 -2.35
CA GLN A 14 -18.07 -4.44 -2.90
C GLN A 14 -18.69 -3.51 -1.84
N GLU A 15 -19.56 -4.04 -0.99
CA GLU A 15 -20.14 -3.31 0.13
C GLU A 15 -19.09 -2.90 1.15
N ILE A 16 -18.15 -3.79 1.46
CA ILE A 16 -17.00 -3.48 2.33
C ILE A 16 -16.15 -2.35 1.72
N ARG A 17 -15.82 -2.43 0.43
CA ARG A 17 -15.10 -1.34 -0.26
C ARG A 17 -15.82 0.00 -0.14
N LYS A 18 -17.13 0.02 -0.38
CA LYS A 18 -17.95 1.24 -0.29
C LYS A 18 -17.91 1.82 1.12
N MET A 19 -18.15 0.99 2.12
CA MET A 19 -18.19 1.39 3.52
C MET A 19 -16.83 1.95 3.99
N ILE A 20 -15.74 1.23 3.74
CA ILE A 20 -14.40 1.65 4.17
C ILE A 20 -13.97 2.93 3.44
N ARG A 21 -14.25 3.04 2.14
CA ARG A 21 -13.96 4.28 1.40
C ARG A 21 -14.73 5.47 1.95
N GLN A 22 -15.97 5.31 2.40
CA GLN A 22 -16.71 6.37 3.10
C GLN A 22 -16.03 6.75 4.42
N ARG A 23 -15.60 5.78 5.22
CA ARG A 23 -14.91 6.04 6.50
C ARG A 23 -13.64 6.86 6.31
N ARG A 24 -12.77 6.46 5.39
CA ARG A 24 -11.50 7.15 5.16
C ARG A 24 -11.67 8.53 4.51
N ARG A 25 -12.72 8.73 3.68
CA ARG A 25 -13.05 10.03 3.09
C ARG A 25 -13.70 11.00 4.08
N ALA A 26 -14.24 10.50 5.18
CA ALA A 26 -14.80 11.32 6.26
C ALA A 26 -13.73 11.95 7.17
N LEU A 27 -12.48 11.51 7.06
CA LEU A 27 -11.36 12.09 7.80
C LEU A 27 -11.06 13.49 7.27
N THR A 28 -10.82 14.46 8.19
CA THR A 28 -10.45 15.82 7.79
C THR A 28 -9.05 15.88 7.22
N PRO A 29 -8.68 16.92 6.44
CA PRO A 29 -7.30 17.09 5.97
C PRO A 29 -6.26 17.07 7.09
N GLU A 30 -6.57 17.67 8.23
CA GLU A 30 -5.71 17.70 9.41
C GLU A 30 -5.51 16.29 9.99
N GLN A 31 -6.59 15.51 10.12
CA GLN A 31 -6.53 14.11 10.55
C GLN A 31 -5.72 13.27 9.58
N GLN A 32 -5.93 13.44 8.28
CA GLN A 32 -5.17 12.74 7.24
C GLN A 32 -3.67 13.03 7.37
N GLN A 33 -3.31 14.29 7.54
CA GLN A 33 -1.91 14.71 7.69
C GLN A 33 -1.27 14.14 8.96
N GLU A 34 -1.95 14.26 10.11
CA GLU A 34 -1.46 13.75 11.39
C GLU A 34 -1.27 12.23 11.34
N MET A 35 -2.27 11.50 10.89
CA MET A 35 -2.23 10.04 10.76
C MET A 35 -1.13 9.59 9.78
N GLY A 36 -0.96 10.31 8.66
CA GLY A 36 0.12 10.06 7.70
C GLY A 36 1.51 10.22 8.33
N GLN A 37 1.72 11.26 9.13
CA GLN A 37 2.98 11.48 9.86
C GLN A 37 3.25 10.38 10.90
N GLN A 38 2.24 10.01 11.68
CA GLN A 38 2.35 8.96 12.70
C GLN A 38 2.70 7.61 12.06
N ALA A 39 1.98 7.23 11.01
CA ALA A 39 2.22 5.97 10.31
C ALA A 39 3.58 5.96 9.58
N ALA A 40 4.00 7.08 8.98
CA ALA A 40 5.31 7.22 8.35
C ALA A 40 6.43 7.01 9.36
N THR A 41 6.35 7.67 10.52
CA THR A 41 7.33 7.50 11.60
C THR A 41 7.39 6.03 12.06
N ARG A 42 6.25 5.38 12.22
CA ARG A 42 6.16 3.97 12.58
C ARG A 42 6.75 3.05 11.52
N MET A 43 6.44 3.30 10.24
CA MET A 43 7.00 2.54 9.13
C MET A 43 8.53 2.65 9.07
N MET A 44 9.08 3.83 9.34
CA MET A 44 10.53 4.05 9.35
C MET A 44 11.27 3.32 10.49
N THR A 45 10.56 2.87 11.53
CA THR A 45 11.11 2.04 12.61
C THR A 45 10.85 0.55 12.43
N TYR A 46 10.06 0.17 11.43
CA TYR A 46 9.76 -1.24 11.13
C TYR A 46 11.02 -1.93 10.57
N PRO A 47 11.49 -3.04 11.21
CA PRO A 47 12.80 -3.63 10.89
C PRO A 47 13.07 -3.90 9.40
N PRO A 48 12.13 -4.48 8.62
CA PRO A 48 12.36 -4.66 7.18
C PRO A 48 12.62 -3.36 6.44
N VAL A 49 11.95 -2.25 6.82
CA VAL A 49 12.17 -0.93 6.22
C VAL A 49 13.49 -0.33 6.67
N VAL A 50 13.86 -0.49 7.94
CA VAL A 50 15.17 -0.04 8.45
C VAL A 50 16.30 -0.65 7.64
N MET A 51 16.24 -1.94 7.37
CA MET A 51 17.27 -2.70 6.64
C MET A 51 17.24 -2.49 5.12
N ALA A 52 16.11 -2.00 4.57
CA ALA A 52 15.93 -1.86 3.13
C ALA A 52 16.80 -0.77 2.51
N HIS A 53 17.29 -1.01 1.30
CA HIS A 53 17.89 -0.01 0.42
C HIS A 53 16.92 0.46 -0.66
N THR A 54 16.02 -0.41 -1.11
CA THR A 54 15.03 -0.16 -2.14
C THR A 54 13.63 -0.38 -1.59
N VAL A 55 12.78 0.63 -1.67
CA VAL A 55 11.41 0.60 -1.15
C VAL A 55 10.45 1.08 -2.22
N ALA A 56 9.52 0.24 -2.62
CA ALA A 56 8.40 0.66 -3.45
C ALA A 56 7.25 1.15 -2.57
N VAL A 57 6.67 2.28 -2.95
CA VAL A 57 5.52 2.92 -2.28
C VAL A 57 4.48 3.22 -3.35
N PHE A 58 3.29 3.59 -2.97
CA PHE A 58 2.25 4.10 -3.87
C PHE A 58 1.98 5.59 -3.58
N LEU A 59 1.42 6.31 -4.52
CA LEU A 59 0.88 7.64 -4.28
C LEU A 59 -0.55 7.50 -3.76
N SER A 60 -0.80 8.04 -2.57
CA SER A 60 -2.11 7.98 -1.93
C SER A 60 -3.15 8.78 -2.72
N PHE A 61 -4.34 8.23 -2.88
CA PHE A 61 -5.48 8.89 -3.50
C PHE A 61 -6.77 8.40 -2.84
N ASP A 62 -7.91 9.06 -3.10
CA ASP A 62 -9.23 8.64 -2.65
C ASP A 62 -9.32 8.42 -1.12
N GLY A 63 -8.68 9.30 -0.33
CA GLY A 63 -8.66 9.23 1.13
C GLY A 63 -7.77 8.14 1.71
N GLU A 64 -6.91 7.50 0.92
CA GLU A 64 -5.87 6.59 1.44
C GLU A 64 -4.97 7.30 2.44
N LEU A 65 -4.37 6.53 3.33
CA LEU A 65 -3.37 7.05 4.27
C LEU A 65 -2.25 7.76 3.51
N ASP A 66 -1.97 9.00 3.85
CA ASP A 66 -1.00 9.83 3.14
C ASP A 66 0.39 9.18 3.11
N THR A 67 0.95 9.06 1.92
CA THR A 67 2.28 8.50 1.69
C THR A 67 3.35 9.56 1.46
N GLN A 68 3.00 10.83 1.33
CA GLN A 68 3.98 11.89 1.05
C GLN A 68 5.02 12.02 2.16
N SER A 69 4.57 12.06 3.41
CA SER A 69 5.47 12.12 4.56
C SER A 69 6.42 10.91 4.64
N LEU A 70 5.92 9.72 4.32
CA LEU A 70 6.73 8.51 4.28
C LEU A 70 7.78 8.56 3.17
N ILE A 71 7.40 8.96 1.97
CA ILE A 71 8.31 9.10 0.81
C ILE A 71 9.45 10.06 1.15
N GLU A 72 9.13 11.22 1.73
CA GLU A 72 10.14 12.20 2.13
C GLU A 72 11.09 11.68 3.20
N GLN A 73 10.58 10.92 4.18
CA GLN A 73 11.42 10.30 5.21
C GLN A 73 12.34 9.22 4.63
N LEU A 74 11.84 8.40 3.69
CA LEU A 74 12.64 7.42 2.97
C LEU A 74 13.79 8.08 2.18
N TRP A 75 13.50 9.16 1.46
CA TRP A 75 14.55 9.93 0.75
C TRP A 75 15.58 10.51 1.70
N ARG A 76 15.14 11.14 2.81
CA ARG A 76 16.07 11.68 3.83
C ARG A 76 16.95 10.60 4.45
N ALA A 77 16.45 9.38 4.57
CA ALA A 77 17.21 8.23 5.05
C ALA A 77 18.13 7.61 3.98
N GLY A 78 18.23 8.21 2.80
CA GLY A 78 19.09 7.73 1.71
C GLY A 78 18.57 6.48 1.00
N LYS A 79 17.29 6.13 1.19
CA LYS A 79 16.69 4.97 0.53
C LYS A 79 16.21 5.33 -0.88
N ARG A 80 16.35 4.38 -1.80
CA ARG A 80 15.81 4.53 -3.15
C ARG A 80 14.33 4.19 -3.15
N VAL A 81 13.50 5.14 -3.58
CA VAL A 81 12.04 5.01 -3.64
C VAL A 81 11.60 4.68 -5.06
N TYR A 82 10.63 3.80 -5.17
CA TYR A 82 10.02 3.36 -6.43
C TYR A 82 8.52 3.51 -6.36
N LEU A 83 7.90 3.85 -7.48
CA LEU A 83 6.44 3.94 -7.62
C LEU A 83 5.94 2.94 -8.67
N PRO A 84 4.71 2.41 -8.50
CA PRO A 84 4.10 1.54 -9.47
C PRO A 84 3.71 2.30 -10.74
N VAL A 85 3.96 1.67 -11.87
CA VAL A 85 3.55 2.11 -13.19
C VAL A 85 2.78 0.97 -13.86
N LEU A 86 1.69 1.30 -14.54
CA LEU A 86 0.95 0.30 -15.32
C LEU A 86 1.85 -0.28 -16.40
N HIS A 87 1.97 -1.62 -16.42
CA HIS A 87 2.80 -2.28 -17.42
C HIS A 87 2.26 -2.01 -18.84
N PRO A 88 3.06 -1.46 -19.77
CA PRO A 88 2.56 -1.01 -21.07
C PRO A 88 2.08 -2.14 -21.98
N PHE A 89 2.60 -3.36 -21.81
CA PHE A 89 2.34 -4.50 -22.68
C PHE A 89 1.69 -5.69 -21.95
N SER A 90 1.57 -5.65 -20.64
CA SER A 90 1.01 -6.75 -19.83
C SER A 90 -0.11 -6.22 -18.94
N ALA A 91 -1.34 -6.37 -19.43
CA ALA A 91 -2.51 -5.89 -18.71
C ALA A 91 -2.59 -6.48 -17.29
N GLY A 92 -2.89 -5.64 -16.31
CA GLY A 92 -3.04 -6.05 -14.92
C GLY A 92 -1.74 -6.21 -14.13
N ASN A 93 -0.59 -5.99 -14.74
CA ASN A 93 0.71 -6.02 -14.09
C ASN A 93 1.27 -4.62 -13.86
N LEU A 94 2.23 -4.52 -12.92
CA LEU A 94 2.93 -3.30 -12.57
C LEU A 94 4.42 -3.42 -12.86
N LEU A 95 5.02 -2.29 -13.26
CA LEU A 95 6.45 -2.04 -13.16
C LEU A 95 6.70 -1.11 -11.98
N PHE A 96 7.90 -1.15 -11.41
CA PHE A 96 8.31 -0.23 -10.35
C PHE A 96 9.45 0.63 -10.85
N LEU A 97 9.22 1.95 -10.92
CA LEU A 97 10.17 2.92 -11.44
C LEU A 97 10.72 3.80 -10.34
N ASN A 98 12.01 4.12 -10.45
CA ASN A 98 12.66 5.04 -9.54
C ASN A 98 11.91 6.37 -9.44
N TYR A 99 11.73 6.84 -8.21
CA TYR A 99 11.05 8.09 -7.90
C TYR A 99 11.91 8.96 -7.00
N HIS A 100 12.23 10.14 -7.49
CA HIS A 100 13.00 11.15 -6.78
C HIS A 100 12.36 12.53 -6.95
N PRO A 101 12.76 13.56 -6.18
CA PRO A 101 12.11 14.88 -6.21
C PRO A 101 12.01 15.55 -7.59
N GLN A 102 12.89 15.18 -8.53
CA GLN A 102 12.90 15.71 -9.91
C GLN A 102 12.20 14.81 -10.92
N SER A 103 11.60 13.68 -10.48
CA SER A 103 10.89 12.78 -11.38
C SER A 103 9.67 13.47 -12.01
N GLU A 104 9.52 13.30 -13.33
CA GLU A 104 8.32 13.72 -14.06
C GLU A 104 7.19 12.72 -13.78
N LEU A 105 6.05 13.23 -13.30
CA LEU A 105 4.84 12.44 -13.12
C LEU A 105 3.87 12.71 -14.27
N VAL A 106 3.26 11.65 -14.77
CA VAL A 106 2.25 11.69 -15.83
C VAL A 106 0.96 11.02 -15.36
N MET A 107 -0.18 11.41 -15.92
CA MET A 107 -1.47 10.80 -15.62
C MET A 107 -1.67 9.54 -16.45
N ASN A 108 -1.95 8.40 -15.81
CA ASN A 108 -2.24 7.16 -16.51
C ASN A 108 -3.73 7.01 -16.87
N ARG A 109 -4.08 5.90 -17.55
CA ARG A 109 -5.47 5.61 -17.97
C ARG A 109 -6.46 5.45 -16.80
N LEU A 110 -5.97 5.17 -15.60
CA LEU A 110 -6.78 5.07 -14.38
C LEU A 110 -6.91 6.41 -13.64
N LYS A 111 -6.41 7.51 -14.23
CA LYS A 111 -6.38 8.86 -13.65
C LYS A 111 -5.56 8.91 -12.34
N ILE A 112 -4.50 8.12 -12.27
CA ILE A 112 -3.53 8.09 -11.19
C ILE A 112 -2.20 8.61 -11.74
N HIS A 113 -1.49 9.44 -10.98
CA HIS A 113 -0.16 9.88 -11.33
C HIS A 113 0.84 8.72 -11.18
N GLU A 114 1.72 8.61 -12.15
CA GLU A 114 2.82 7.64 -12.13
C GLU A 114 4.08 8.27 -12.75
N PRO A 115 5.29 7.81 -12.44
CA PRO A 115 6.50 8.25 -13.12
C PRO A 115 6.39 8.00 -14.62
N LYS A 116 6.88 8.97 -15.39
CA LYS A 116 7.01 8.79 -16.83
C LYS A 116 7.87 7.55 -17.11
N LEU A 117 7.38 6.70 -18.00
CA LEU A 117 8.03 5.44 -18.31
C LEU A 117 9.43 5.66 -18.91
N ASP A 118 10.45 5.19 -18.19
CA ASP A 118 11.83 5.10 -18.65
C ASP A 118 12.39 3.73 -18.23
N VAL A 119 12.84 2.94 -19.19
CA VAL A 119 13.35 1.60 -18.94
C VAL A 119 14.58 1.60 -18.00
N ARG A 120 15.33 2.70 -17.95
CA ARG A 120 16.51 2.86 -17.07
C ARG A 120 16.12 2.94 -15.59
N ASP A 121 14.89 3.37 -15.30
CA ASP A 121 14.36 3.54 -13.95
C ASP A 121 13.63 2.31 -13.41
N VAL A 122 13.43 1.28 -14.24
CA VAL A 122 12.73 0.06 -13.84
C VAL A 122 13.56 -0.78 -12.90
N LEU A 123 13.00 -1.14 -11.74
CA LEU A 123 13.57 -2.12 -10.82
C LEU A 123 12.80 -3.43 -10.87
N PRO A 124 13.45 -4.56 -11.20
CA PRO A 124 12.82 -5.88 -11.09
C PRO A 124 12.42 -6.21 -9.64
N LEU A 125 11.29 -6.90 -9.44
CA LEU A 125 10.83 -7.32 -8.12
C LEU A 125 11.88 -8.13 -7.33
N SER A 126 12.70 -8.92 -8.01
CA SER A 126 13.80 -9.69 -7.40
C SER A 126 14.87 -8.83 -6.73
N ARG A 127 14.91 -7.54 -7.04
CA ARG A 127 15.88 -6.57 -6.48
C ARG A 127 15.24 -5.58 -5.51
N LEU A 128 13.93 -5.66 -5.32
CA LEU A 128 13.19 -4.83 -4.37
C LEU A 128 13.32 -5.42 -2.96
N ASP A 129 13.59 -4.58 -1.96
CA ASP A 129 13.71 -5.03 -0.57
C ASP A 129 12.35 -4.98 0.15
N VAL A 130 11.58 -3.90 -0.03
CA VAL A 130 10.26 -3.73 0.60
C VAL A 130 9.26 -3.22 -0.41
N LEU A 131 8.08 -3.82 -0.42
CA LEU A 131 6.92 -3.35 -1.19
C LEU A 131 5.82 -2.88 -0.23
N ILE A 132 5.62 -1.57 -0.15
CA ILE A 132 4.53 -0.97 0.61
C ILE A 132 3.27 -0.99 -0.26
N THR A 133 2.25 -1.73 0.17
CA THR A 133 1.05 -1.99 -0.61
C THR A 133 -0.14 -1.17 -0.13
N PRO A 134 -0.94 -0.59 -1.05
CA PRO A 134 -2.23 -0.04 -0.71
C PRO A 134 -3.24 -1.16 -0.45
N LEU A 135 -4.28 -0.84 0.29
CA LEU A 135 -5.42 -1.72 0.52
C LEU A 135 -6.66 -0.90 0.87
N VAL A 136 -7.83 -1.46 0.62
CA VAL A 136 -9.10 -0.88 1.06
C VAL A 136 -9.41 -1.33 2.49
N ALA A 137 -9.28 -2.62 2.78
CA ALA A 137 -9.50 -3.19 4.09
C ALA A 137 -8.52 -4.32 4.39
N PHE A 138 -8.28 -4.56 5.66
CA PHE A 138 -7.54 -5.73 6.15
C PHE A 138 -8.24 -6.28 7.40
N ASP A 139 -7.95 -7.52 7.75
CA ASP A 139 -8.51 -8.16 8.93
C ASP A 139 -7.44 -8.66 9.90
N GLU A 140 -7.87 -9.24 11.02
CA GLU A 140 -6.99 -9.75 12.06
C GLU A 140 -6.19 -10.99 11.66
N TYR A 141 -6.42 -11.52 10.45
CA TYR A 141 -5.74 -12.70 9.90
C TYR A 141 -4.74 -12.35 8.80
N GLY A 142 -4.50 -11.06 8.54
CA GLY A 142 -3.61 -10.60 7.48
C GLY A 142 -4.24 -10.62 6.08
N GLN A 143 -5.54 -10.91 5.97
CA GLN A 143 -6.23 -10.83 4.68
C GLN A 143 -6.36 -9.39 4.24
N ARG A 144 -6.30 -9.17 2.94
CA ARG A 144 -6.32 -7.85 2.34
C ARG A 144 -7.38 -7.76 1.24
N LEU A 145 -8.19 -6.71 1.28
CA LEU A 145 -9.10 -6.35 0.21
C LEU A 145 -8.57 -5.13 -0.56
N GLY A 146 -8.27 -5.31 -1.85
CA GLY A 146 -7.87 -4.22 -2.74
C GLY A 146 -9.06 -3.57 -3.46
N MET A 147 -8.75 -2.65 -4.38
CA MET A 147 -9.74 -1.90 -5.18
C MET A 147 -10.49 -2.76 -6.23
N GLY A 148 -10.04 -3.99 -6.48
CA GLY A 148 -10.68 -4.93 -7.42
C GLY A 148 -9.93 -5.11 -8.74
N GLY A 149 -8.86 -4.37 -9.01
CA GLY A 149 -8.05 -4.53 -10.23
C GLY A 149 -7.08 -5.71 -10.20
N GLY A 150 -6.79 -6.28 -9.03
CA GLY A 150 -5.91 -7.42 -8.82
C GLY A 150 -4.43 -7.16 -9.10
N PHE A 151 -4.01 -5.90 -9.25
CA PHE A 151 -2.62 -5.55 -9.56
C PHE A 151 -1.64 -6.05 -8.51
N TYR A 152 -1.96 -5.83 -7.24
CA TYR A 152 -1.07 -6.24 -6.14
C TYR A 152 -1.16 -7.74 -5.84
N ASP A 153 -2.31 -8.40 -6.04
CA ASP A 153 -2.40 -9.85 -5.90
C ASP A 153 -1.52 -10.56 -6.94
N ARG A 154 -1.54 -10.08 -8.19
CA ARG A 154 -0.62 -10.57 -9.24
C ARG A 154 0.84 -10.28 -8.93
N THR A 155 1.15 -9.07 -8.45
CA THR A 155 2.51 -8.69 -8.07
C THR A 155 3.05 -9.54 -6.92
N LEU A 156 2.18 -9.87 -5.95
CA LEU A 156 2.53 -10.63 -4.75
C LEU A 156 2.45 -12.15 -4.92
N GLN A 157 1.94 -12.66 -6.03
CA GLN A 157 1.63 -14.09 -6.21
C GLN A 157 2.79 -15.03 -5.81
N ASN A 158 4.04 -14.62 -6.03
CA ASN A 158 5.23 -15.41 -5.73
C ASN A 158 6.24 -14.64 -4.85
N TRP A 159 5.76 -13.74 -4.00
CA TRP A 159 6.66 -12.86 -3.24
C TRP A 159 7.64 -13.62 -2.34
N GLN A 160 7.23 -14.79 -1.81
CA GLN A 160 8.09 -15.63 -0.97
C GLN A 160 9.35 -16.16 -1.69
N HIS A 161 9.35 -16.18 -3.02
CA HIS A 161 10.52 -16.53 -3.82
C HIS A 161 11.51 -15.37 -4.02
N TYR A 162 11.13 -14.17 -3.62
CA TYR A 162 11.98 -12.97 -3.64
C TYR A 162 12.43 -12.63 -2.22
N LYS A 163 13.47 -11.81 -2.10
CA LYS A 163 13.86 -11.22 -0.80
C LYS A 163 12.88 -10.12 -0.35
N MET A 164 11.98 -9.70 -1.24
CA MET A 164 11.04 -8.61 -1.03
C MET A 164 10.09 -8.91 0.12
N GLN A 165 10.00 -7.97 1.06
CA GLN A 165 9.03 -8.01 2.15
C GLN A 165 7.84 -7.13 1.81
N PRO A 166 6.64 -7.68 1.57
CA PRO A 166 5.44 -6.86 1.42
C PRO A 166 4.94 -6.38 2.79
N VAL A 167 4.44 -5.17 2.83
CA VAL A 167 3.82 -4.58 4.02
C VAL A 167 2.68 -3.65 3.61
N GLY A 168 1.52 -3.79 4.24
CA GLY A 168 0.38 -2.91 4.02
C GLY A 168 0.56 -1.56 4.72
N TYR A 169 -0.06 -0.52 4.18
CA TYR A 169 -0.07 0.81 4.76
C TYR A 169 -1.47 1.38 4.71
N ALA A 170 -2.10 1.56 5.87
CA ALA A 170 -3.52 1.84 5.97
C ALA A 170 -3.90 2.64 7.21
N HIS A 171 -5.05 3.33 7.16
CA HIS A 171 -5.68 3.91 8.35
C HIS A 171 -6.18 2.82 9.32
N ASP A 172 -6.23 3.11 10.60
CA ASP A 172 -6.81 2.21 11.61
C ASP A 172 -8.28 1.87 11.27
N CYS A 173 -9.03 2.80 10.68
CA CYS A 173 -10.43 2.58 10.30
C CYS A 173 -10.63 1.59 9.13
N GLN A 174 -9.56 1.12 8.51
CA GLN A 174 -9.58 0.11 7.44
C GLN A 174 -9.49 -1.32 7.98
N LEU A 175 -9.26 -1.49 9.29
CA LEU A 175 -9.35 -2.79 9.96
C LEU A 175 -10.80 -3.23 10.06
N VAL A 176 -11.06 -4.48 9.74
CA VAL A 176 -12.34 -5.17 9.91
C VAL A 176 -12.13 -6.50 10.62
N GLU A 177 -13.17 -7.08 11.21
CA GLU A 177 -13.07 -8.33 11.94
C GLU A 177 -12.66 -9.50 11.04
N LYS A 178 -13.35 -9.65 9.89
CA LYS A 178 -13.06 -10.71 8.92
C LYS A 178 -13.46 -10.29 7.51
N LEU A 179 -12.59 -10.60 6.56
CA LEU A 179 -12.84 -10.38 5.12
C LEU A 179 -13.33 -11.66 4.43
N PRO A 180 -14.23 -11.54 3.44
CA PRO A 180 -14.47 -12.64 2.50
C PRO A 180 -13.26 -12.81 1.59
N VAL A 181 -12.70 -14.03 1.57
CA VAL A 181 -11.45 -14.37 0.88
C VAL A 181 -11.75 -15.18 -0.38
N GLU A 182 -11.00 -14.93 -1.44
CA GLU A 182 -11.00 -15.69 -2.68
C GLU A 182 -9.64 -16.41 -2.85
N GLU A 183 -9.59 -17.42 -3.71
CA GLU A 183 -8.38 -18.24 -3.92
C GLU A 183 -7.16 -17.44 -4.44
N TRP A 184 -7.41 -16.32 -5.12
CA TRP A 184 -6.35 -15.47 -5.67
C TRP A 184 -5.88 -14.36 -4.72
N ASP A 185 -6.54 -14.19 -3.58
CA ASP A 185 -6.15 -13.17 -2.62
C ASP A 185 -4.84 -13.56 -1.92
N ILE A 186 -3.89 -12.64 -1.89
CA ILE A 186 -2.60 -12.84 -1.23
C ILE A 186 -2.59 -12.09 0.10
N PRO A 187 -2.53 -12.79 1.23
CA PRO A 187 -2.44 -12.16 2.54
C PRO A 187 -1.10 -11.44 2.71
N LEU A 188 -1.07 -10.44 3.57
CA LEU A 188 0.14 -9.71 3.93
C LEU A 188 0.73 -10.26 5.23
N PRO A 189 2.07 -10.34 5.34
CA PRO A 189 2.72 -10.70 6.60
C PRO A 189 2.66 -9.58 7.64
N ALA A 190 2.45 -8.32 7.20
CA ALA A 190 2.33 -7.18 8.09
C ALA A 190 1.52 -6.04 7.47
N VAL A 191 0.90 -5.22 8.34
CA VAL A 191 0.27 -3.94 8.01
C VAL A 191 0.71 -2.90 9.04
N VAL A 192 1.12 -1.73 8.58
CA VAL A 192 1.41 -0.58 9.45
C VAL A 192 0.27 0.42 9.38
N THR A 193 -0.26 0.78 10.53
CA THR A 193 -1.26 1.82 10.71
C THR A 193 -0.72 2.96 11.60
N PRO A 194 -1.40 4.10 11.71
CA PRO A 194 -0.99 5.15 12.63
C PRO A 194 -0.78 4.68 14.07
N SER A 195 -1.61 3.76 14.55
CA SER A 195 -1.57 3.31 15.95
C SER A 195 -0.66 2.10 16.19
N LYS A 196 -0.47 1.21 15.20
CA LYS A 196 0.12 -0.11 15.45
C LYS A 196 0.78 -0.72 14.21
N VAL A 197 1.76 -1.61 14.45
CA VAL A 197 2.21 -2.61 13.46
C VAL A 197 1.48 -3.92 13.75
N TRP A 198 0.85 -4.45 12.73
CA TRP A 198 0.20 -5.76 12.72
C TRP A 198 1.13 -6.75 12.03
N GLU A 199 1.35 -7.92 12.63
CA GLU A 199 2.20 -8.98 12.07
C GLU A 199 1.53 -10.33 12.28
N TRP A 200 1.64 -11.22 11.27
CA TRP A 200 1.07 -12.57 11.25
C TRP A 200 2.07 -13.64 10.87
#